data_3f9d4969f608b8912cbc59ab6663bff1
#
_entry.id   3f9d4969f608b8912cbc59ab6663bff1
#
_cell.length_a   1.000
_cell.length_b   1.000
_cell.length_c   1.000
_cell.angle_alpha   90.00
_cell.angle_beta   90.00
_cell.angle_gamma   90.00
#
_symmetry.space_group_name_H-M   'P 1'
#
loop_
_entity.id
_entity.type
_entity.pdbx_description
1 polymer ?
#
loop_
_entity_poly.entity_id
_entity_poly.type
_entity_poly.pdbx_seq_one_letter_code
_entity_poly.pdbx_strand_id
1 'polypeptide(L)'
;MSSYDALAASYDGLMADGVYRRRADYLEKLFRKSAIPVKTVLDLACGTGSLTRELALRGYEMIGVDLSPDMLAQAAEKNRDADGIAPIFLCQSMDQLDLYGTIDACVCCLDSINYVTDPKKLRRAFQRVHLFLMPGGLFLFDVNTPAKLEG
;
A
#
# COMPACT_ATOMS: atom_id res chain seq x y z
N MET A 1 24.74 9.89 5.27
CA MET A 1 23.34 10.18 4.99
C MET A 1 23.16 11.64 4.69
N SER A 2 22.35 11.94 3.73
CA SER A 2 22.12 13.30 3.32
C SER A 2 21.15 14.00 4.27
N SER A 3 21.17 15.33 4.23
CA SER A 3 20.19 16.13 4.95
C SER A 3 18.76 15.87 4.46
N TYR A 4 18.64 15.39 3.22
CA TYR A 4 17.36 15.01 2.67
C TYR A 4 16.74 13.83 3.44
N ASP A 5 17.54 12.81 3.77
CA ASP A 5 17.05 11.66 4.51
C ASP A 5 16.60 12.03 5.92
N ALA A 6 17.38 12.91 6.57
CA ALA A 6 17.02 13.40 7.89
C ALA A 6 15.72 14.22 7.84
N LEU A 7 15.58 15.05 6.80
CA LEU A 7 14.38 15.85 6.60
C LEU A 7 13.18 14.98 6.29
N ALA A 8 13.35 13.96 5.46
CA ALA A 8 12.27 13.03 5.12
C ALA A 8 11.79 12.27 6.35
N ALA A 9 12.70 11.81 7.20
CA ALA A 9 12.35 11.11 8.43
C ALA A 9 11.61 12.06 9.40
N SER A 10 12.06 13.30 9.51
CA SER A 10 11.41 14.29 10.35
C SER A 10 10.01 14.65 9.82
N TYR A 11 9.89 14.79 8.51
CA TYR A 11 8.62 15.07 7.87
C TYR A 11 7.64 13.93 8.11
N ASP A 12 8.07 12.68 7.96
CA ASP A 12 7.26 11.51 8.26
C ASP A 12 6.77 11.53 9.70
N GLY A 13 7.65 11.85 10.64
CA GLY A 13 7.27 11.92 12.05
C GLY A 13 6.25 12.99 12.36
N LEU A 14 6.31 14.11 11.65
CA LEU A 14 5.40 15.24 11.89
C LEU A 14 4.06 15.10 11.16
N MET A 15 4.06 14.47 9.98
CA MET A 15 2.92 14.48 9.08
C MET A 15 2.21 13.13 8.97
N ALA A 16 2.95 12.04 9.20
CA ALA A 16 2.50 10.70 8.85
C ALA A 16 1.18 10.32 9.51
N ASP A 17 1.06 10.56 10.82
CA ASP A 17 -0.11 10.11 11.57
C ASP A 17 -1.41 10.70 11.03
N GLY A 18 -1.41 11.99 10.75
CA GLY A 18 -2.60 12.65 10.23
C GLY A 18 -2.92 12.25 8.81
N VAL A 19 -1.89 12.27 7.93
CA VAL A 19 -2.07 11.98 6.52
C VAL A 19 -2.51 10.54 6.31
N TYR A 20 -1.83 9.59 6.94
CA TYR A 20 -2.12 8.17 6.73
C TYR A 20 -3.39 7.73 7.42
N ARG A 21 -3.75 8.34 8.55
CA ARG A 21 -5.05 8.07 9.17
C ARG A 21 -6.19 8.52 8.28
N ARG A 22 -6.11 9.71 7.70
CA ARG A 22 -7.14 10.21 6.79
C ARG A 22 -7.23 9.34 5.53
N ARG A 23 -6.08 8.92 5.01
CA ARG A 23 -6.04 8.05 3.84
C ARG A 23 -6.69 6.71 4.17
N ALA A 24 -6.38 6.14 5.33
CA ALA A 24 -6.99 4.89 5.76
C ALA A 24 -8.49 5.04 6.00
N ASP A 25 -8.94 6.17 6.57
CA ASP A 25 -10.36 6.46 6.73
C ASP A 25 -11.08 6.44 5.39
N TYR A 26 -10.49 7.06 4.38
CA TYR A 26 -11.05 7.12 3.04
C TYR A 26 -11.11 5.72 2.43
N LEU A 27 -10.03 4.95 2.56
CA LEU A 27 -10.00 3.59 2.03
C LEU A 27 -11.03 2.70 2.71
N GLU A 28 -11.22 2.82 4.01
CA GLU A 28 -12.24 2.03 4.71
C GLU A 28 -13.63 2.35 4.23
N LYS A 29 -13.91 3.59 3.90
CA LYS A 29 -15.21 3.95 3.30
C LYS A 29 -15.42 3.22 1.99
N LEU A 30 -14.38 3.12 1.18
CA LEU A 30 -14.46 2.38 -0.09
C LEU A 30 -14.57 0.88 0.15
N PHE A 31 -13.87 0.34 1.12
CA PHE A 31 -13.95 -1.09 1.46
C PHE A 31 -15.37 -1.50 1.87
N ARG A 32 -16.07 -0.62 2.57
CA ARG A 32 -17.45 -0.90 2.98
C ARG A 32 -18.42 -1.01 1.82
N LYS A 33 -18.04 -0.45 0.67
CA LYS A 33 -18.85 -0.54 -0.57
C LYS A 33 -18.54 -1.77 -1.40
N SER A 34 -17.57 -2.57 -0.96
CA SER A 34 -17.20 -3.79 -1.67
C SER A 34 -18.33 -4.82 -1.65
N ALA A 35 -18.42 -5.60 -2.74
CA ALA A 35 -19.37 -6.70 -2.83
C ALA A 35 -19.03 -7.84 -1.86
N ILE A 36 -17.79 -7.89 -1.40
CA ILE A 36 -17.31 -8.91 -0.44
C ILE A 36 -16.71 -8.22 0.77
N PRO A 37 -16.70 -8.89 1.94
CA PRO A 37 -15.99 -8.35 3.09
C PRO A 37 -14.49 -8.23 2.80
N VAL A 38 -13.89 -7.11 3.14
CA VAL A 38 -12.46 -6.88 2.93
C VAL A 38 -11.71 -7.25 4.20
N LYS A 39 -10.87 -8.28 4.13
CA LYS A 39 -10.03 -8.74 5.24
C LYS A 39 -8.56 -8.69 4.89
N THR A 40 -8.19 -9.18 3.72
CA THR A 40 -6.80 -9.24 3.26
C THR A 40 -6.58 -8.17 2.20
N VAL A 41 -5.62 -7.29 2.45
CA VAL A 41 -5.37 -6.13 1.60
C VAL A 41 -3.91 -6.13 1.16
N LEU A 42 -3.72 -5.98 -0.14
CA LEU A 42 -2.39 -5.78 -0.73
C LEU A 42 -2.13 -4.29 -0.86
N ASP A 43 -1.01 -3.85 -0.29
CA ASP A 43 -0.50 -2.49 -0.46
C ASP A 43 0.61 -2.56 -1.51
N LEU A 44 0.26 -2.28 -2.75
CA LEU A 44 1.17 -2.36 -3.89
C LEU A 44 1.99 -1.08 -3.96
N ALA A 45 3.31 -1.20 -3.95
CA ALA A 45 4.24 -0.08 -3.81
C ALA A 45 4.11 0.57 -2.42
N CYS A 46 4.29 -0.24 -1.38
CA CYS A 46 4.01 0.17 0.00
C CYS A 46 5.03 1.16 0.58
N GLY A 47 6.19 1.32 -0.06
CA GLY A 47 7.22 2.22 0.44
C GLY A 47 7.66 1.87 1.86
N THR A 48 7.67 2.87 2.75
CA THR A 48 8.08 2.68 4.14
C THR A 48 6.99 2.06 5.02
N GLY A 49 5.86 1.69 4.44
CA GLY A 49 4.84 0.93 5.14
C GLY A 49 3.96 1.70 6.11
N SER A 50 3.89 3.01 6.00
CA SER A 50 3.06 3.81 6.91
C SER A 50 1.57 3.54 6.73
N LEU A 51 1.11 3.44 5.49
CA LEU A 51 -0.28 3.09 5.23
C LEU A 51 -0.56 1.64 5.60
N THR A 52 0.38 0.74 5.30
CA THR A 52 0.30 -0.66 5.70
C THR A 52 0.10 -0.77 7.21
N ARG A 53 0.88 -0.03 7.99
CA ARG A 53 0.78 -0.02 9.45
C ARG A 53 -0.60 0.45 9.90
N GLU A 54 -1.07 1.55 9.31
CA GLU A 54 -2.35 2.13 9.70
C GLU A 54 -3.50 1.15 9.47
N LEU A 55 -3.50 0.48 8.32
CA LEU A 55 -4.53 -0.51 8.01
C LEU A 55 -4.39 -1.76 8.88
N ALA A 56 -3.16 -2.19 9.17
CA ALA A 56 -2.94 -3.34 10.05
C ALA A 56 -3.48 -3.05 11.46
N LEU A 57 -3.28 -1.83 11.96
CA LEU A 57 -3.80 -1.43 13.26
C LEU A 57 -5.34 -1.43 13.29
N ARG A 58 -5.98 -1.33 12.14
CA ARG A 58 -7.44 -1.37 12.01
C ARG A 58 -7.98 -2.78 11.82
N GLY A 59 -7.11 -3.80 11.85
CA GLY A 59 -7.51 -5.20 11.82
C GLY A 59 -7.40 -5.88 10.46
N TYR A 60 -6.89 -5.19 9.44
CA TYR A 60 -6.71 -5.81 8.13
C TYR A 60 -5.46 -6.68 8.10
N GLU A 61 -5.54 -7.80 7.39
CA GLU A 61 -4.36 -8.63 7.10
C GLU A 61 -3.63 -7.99 5.92
N MET A 62 -2.45 -7.44 6.18
CA MET A 62 -1.74 -6.62 5.21
C MET A 62 -0.60 -7.37 4.53
N ILE A 63 -0.50 -7.21 3.22
CA ILE A 63 0.65 -7.64 2.43
C ILE A 63 1.18 -6.37 1.76
N GLY A 64 2.43 -6.02 2.05
CA GLY A 64 3.09 -4.88 1.43
C GLY A 64 4.10 -5.35 0.40
N VAL A 65 4.05 -4.78 -0.79
CA VAL A 65 4.98 -5.10 -1.88
C VAL A 65 5.68 -3.83 -2.32
N ASP A 66 6.98 -3.91 -2.44
CA ASP A 66 7.79 -2.82 -2.96
C ASP A 66 9.02 -3.40 -3.66
N LEU A 67 9.59 -2.63 -4.57
CA LEU A 67 10.80 -3.04 -5.29
C LEU A 67 12.06 -2.75 -4.49
N SER A 68 12.00 -1.82 -3.55
CA SER A 68 13.17 -1.35 -2.79
C SER A 68 13.36 -2.16 -1.51
N PRO A 69 14.47 -2.93 -1.38
CA PRO A 69 14.76 -3.62 -0.11
C PRO A 69 14.91 -2.66 1.06
N ASP A 70 15.45 -1.46 0.82
CA ASP A 70 15.64 -0.47 1.89
C ASP A 70 14.30 0.03 2.42
N MET A 71 13.35 0.30 1.53
CA MET A 71 12.00 0.69 1.94
C MET A 71 11.32 -0.40 2.75
N LEU A 72 11.47 -1.66 2.30
CA LEU A 72 10.86 -2.79 3.01
C LEU A 72 11.50 -3.03 4.37
N ALA A 73 12.79 -2.78 4.50
CA ALA A 73 13.45 -2.87 5.81
C ALA A 73 12.86 -1.84 6.77
N GLN A 74 12.65 -0.61 6.30
CA GLN A 74 12.00 0.42 7.11
C GLN A 74 10.56 0.06 7.44
N ALA A 75 9.83 -0.50 6.48
CA ALA A 75 8.45 -0.93 6.68
C ALA A 75 8.37 -2.03 7.74
N ALA A 76 9.25 -3.01 7.67
CA ALA A 76 9.29 -4.10 8.65
C ALA A 76 9.59 -3.58 10.05
N GLU A 77 10.54 -2.65 10.16
CA GLU A 77 10.89 -2.04 11.44
C GLU A 77 9.72 -1.25 12.02
N LYS A 78 9.07 -0.47 11.19
CA LYS A 78 7.93 0.35 11.60
C LYS A 78 6.76 -0.49 12.09
N ASN A 79 6.62 -1.71 11.58
CA ASN A 79 5.51 -2.60 11.89
C ASN A 79 5.87 -3.71 12.87
N ARG A 80 7.08 -3.68 13.44
CA ARG A 80 7.57 -4.74 14.31
C ARG A 80 6.70 -4.93 15.55
N ASP A 81 6.26 -3.84 16.15
CA ASP A 81 5.52 -3.85 17.41
C ASP A 81 4.01 -3.78 17.22
N ALA A 82 3.53 -4.07 16.00
CA ALA A 82 2.10 -4.02 15.74
C ALA A 82 1.37 -5.12 16.51
N ASP A 83 0.35 -4.73 17.26
CA ASP A 83 -0.52 -5.69 17.89
C ASP A 83 -1.38 -6.39 16.83
N GLY A 84 -1.60 -7.70 17.02
CA GLY A 84 -2.38 -8.49 16.09
C GLY A 84 -1.53 -9.15 15.02
N ILE A 85 -2.09 -9.28 13.80
CA ILE A 85 -1.42 -9.97 12.71
C ILE A 85 -0.40 -9.03 12.07
N ALA A 86 0.87 -9.41 12.14
CA ALA A 86 1.94 -8.61 11.55
C ALA A 86 1.84 -8.60 10.03
N PRO A 87 2.03 -7.45 9.37
CA PRO A 87 2.07 -7.40 7.92
C PRO A 87 3.20 -8.25 7.34
N ILE A 88 2.95 -8.79 6.15
CA ILE A 88 3.96 -9.51 5.37
C ILE A 88 4.48 -8.55 4.32
N PHE A 89 5.81 -8.49 4.17
CA PHE A 89 6.44 -7.62 3.17
C PHE A 89 7.20 -8.47 2.16
N LEU A 90 6.96 -8.19 0.87
CA LEU A 90 7.56 -8.93 -0.24
C LEU A 90 8.29 -7.95 -1.16
N CYS A 91 9.54 -8.28 -1.49
CA CYS A 91 10.34 -7.50 -2.42
C CYS A 91 10.10 -8.03 -3.84
N GLN A 92 9.19 -7.38 -4.55
CA GLN A 92 8.81 -7.80 -5.90
C GLN A 92 8.52 -6.58 -6.75
N SER A 93 8.77 -6.72 -8.05
CA SER A 93 8.28 -5.75 -9.03
C SER A 93 6.76 -5.95 -9.20
N MET A 94 6.01 -4.86 -9.32
CA MET A 94 4.55 -4.95 -9.41
C MET A 94 4.08 -5.74 -10.65
N ASP A 95 4.86 -5.71 -11.74
CA ASP A 95 4.52 -6.43 -12.97
C ASP A 95 4.88 -7.92 -12.89
N GLN A 96 5.52 -8.34 -11.80
CA GLN A 96 5.87 -9.74 -11.53
C GLN A 96 5.28 -10.20 -10.20
N LEU A 97 4.21 -9.58 -9.78
CA LEU A 97 3.55 -9.88 -8.52
C LEU A 97 3.19 -11.37 -8.43
N ASP A 98 3.60 -11.99 -7.34
CA ASP A 98 3.30 -13.39 -7.07
C ASP A 98 2.99 -13.56 -5.59
N LEU A 99 1.77 -13.97 -5.30
CA LEU A 99 1.27 -14.13 -3.94
C LEU A 99 0.91 -15.59 -3.67
N TYR A 100 0.95 -15.98 -2.41
CA TYR A 100 0.61 -17.35 -2.01
C TYR A 100 -0.89 -17.60 -1.95
N GLY A 101 -1.68 -16.55 -1.88
CA GLY A 101 -3.12 -16.67 -1.75
C GLY A 101 -3.84 -15.50 -2.37
N THR A 102 -5.13 -15.44 -2.14
CA THR A 102 -5.97 -14.38 -2.71
C THR A 102 -6.03 -13.18 -1.78
N ILE A 103 -6.40 -12.04 -2.36
CA ILE A 103 -6.62 -10.79 -1.64
C ILE A 103 -8.03 -10.29 -1.91
N ASP A 104 -8.57 -9.54 -0.96
CA ASP A 104 -9.91 -8.97 -1.08
C ASP A 104 -9.89 -7.57 -1.66
N ALA A 105 -8.78 -6.85 -1.44
CA ALA A 105 -8.58 -5.52 -2.00
C ALA A 105 -7.11 -5.29 -2.27
N CYS A 106 -6.84 -4.46 -3.27
CA CYS A 106 -5.51 -3.96 -3.55
C CYS A 106 -5.57 -2.45 -3.56
N VAL A 107 -4.64 -1.83 -2.84
CA VAL A 107 -4.48 -0.37 -2.88
C VAL A 107 -3.11 -0.06 -3.47
N CYS A 108 -3.05 0.94 -4.30
CA CYS A 108 -1.80 1.38 -4.93
C CYS A 108 -1.77 2.90 -4.90
N CYS A 109 -1.03 3.44 -3.92
CA CYS A 109 -0.89 4.87 -3.72
C CYS A 109 0.44 5.32 -4.30
N LEU A 110 0.44 5.64 -5.57
CA LEU A 110 1.65 6.08 -6.27
C LEU A 110 1.86 7.57 -6.06
N ASP A 111 2.65 7.91 -5.05
CA ASP A 111 3.03 9.31 -4.81
C ASP A 111 4.09 9.76 -5.79
N SER A 112 4.82 8.82 -6.38
CA SER A 112 5.89 9.12 -7.31
C SER A 112 5.49 8.77 -8.73
N ILE A 113 5.67 9.71 -9.63
CA ILE A 113 5.42 9.54 -11.06
C ILE A 113 6.33 8.48 -11.67
N ASN A 114 7.42 8.15 -11.01
CA ASN A 114 8.41 7.20 -11.51
C ASN A 114 7.85 5.80 -11.71
N TYR A 115 6.78 5.45 -10.99
CA TYR A 115 6.17 4.14 -11.12
C TYR A 115 5.33 4.00 -12.37
N VAL A 116 5.02 5.11 -13.06
CA VAL A 116 4.07 5.12 -14.16
C VAL A 116 4.74 5.41 -15.49
N THR A 117 6.08 5.26 -15.57
CA THR A 117 6.82 5.61 -16.78
C THR A 117 6.66 4.59 -17.91
N ASP A 118 6.27 3.36 -17.60
CA ASP A 118 6.10 2.32 -18.61
C ASP A 118 4.67 1.77 -18.59
N PRO A 119 3.83 2.17 -19.56
CA PRO A 119 2.44 1.70 -19.62
C PRO A 119 2.30 0.19 -19.76
N LYS A 120 3.26 -0.48 -20.41
CA LYS A 120 3.22 -1.94 -20.56
C LYS A 120 3.44 -2.63 -19.22
N LYS A 121 4.37 -2.10 -18.43
CA LYS A 121 4.64 -2.61 -17.09
C LYS A 121 3.44 -2.43 -16.17
N LEU A 122 2.81 -1.27 -16.25
CA LEU A 122 1.62 -0.97 -15.45
C LEU A 122 0.48 -1.90 -15.83
N ARG A 123 0.29 -2.17 -17.12
CA ARG A 123 -0.74 -3.10 -17.58
C ARG A 123 -0.51 -4.50 -17.03
N ARG A 124 0.75 -4.96 -17.08
CA ARG A 124 1.09 -6.28 -16.51
C ARG A 124 0.83 -6.33 -15.01
N ALA A 125 1.13 -5.23 -14.30
CA ALA A 125 0.84 -5.15 -12.88
C ALA A 125 -0.65 -5.32 -12.60
N PHE A 126 -1.49 -4.65 -13.37
CA PHE A 126 -2.94 -4.78 -13.22
C PHE A 126 -3.40 -6.21 -13.49
N GLN A 127 -2.84 -6.85 -14.51
CA GLN A 127 -3.16 -8.25 -14.81
C GLN A 127 -2.75 -9.17 -13.66
N ARG A 128 -1.58 -8.92 -13.07
CA ARG A 128 -1.11 -9.72 -11.93
C ARG A 128 -2.00 -9.54 -10.71
N VAL A 129 -2.39 -8.30 -10.40
CA VAL A 129 -3.32 -8.04 -9.30
C VAL A 129 -4.64 -8.79 -9.53
N HIS A 130 -5.15 -8.74 -10.75
CA HIS A 130 -6.42 -9.40 -11.08
C HIS A 130 -6.36 -10.90 -10.84
N LEU A 131 -5.20 -11.52 -11.05
CA LEU A 131 -5.03 -12.96 -10.78
C LEU A 131 -5.27 -13.33 -9.33
N PHE A 132 -4.90 -12.47 -8.41
CA PHE A 132 -4.97 -12.76 -6.97
C PHE A 132 -6.19 -12.14 -6.29
N LEU A 133 -6.88 -11.23 -6.97
CA LEU A 133 -8.02 -10.53 -6.40
C LEU A 133 -9.24 -11.43 -6.41
N MET A 134 -9.89 -11.57 -5.26
CA MET A 134 -11.13 -12.32 -5.15
C MET A 134 -12.22 -11.71 -6.03
N PRO A 135 -13.09 -12.52 -6.63
CA PRO A 135 -14.25 -11.98 -7.34
C PRO A 135 -15.05 -11.05 -6.42
N GLY A 136 -15.36 -9.87 -6.91
CA GLY A 136 -16.05 -8.86 -6.11
C GLY A 136 -15.12 -7.97 -5.29
N GLY A 137 -13.82 -8.25 -5.29
CA GLY A 137 -12.84 -7.43 -4.59
C GLY A 137 -12.61 -6.08 -5.26
N LEU A 138 -11.86 -5.22 -4.59
CA LEU A 138 -11.61 -3.86 -5.04
C LEU A 138 -10.15 -3.66 -5.42
N PHE A 139 -9.92 -2.94 -6.50
CA PHE A 139 -8.60 -2.43 -6.85
C PHE A 139 -8.67 -0.91 -6.88
N LEU A 140 -8.00 -0.27 -5.92
CA LEU A 140 -7.97 1.18 -5.75
C LEU A 140 -6.59 1.68 -6.14
N PHE A 141 -6.53 2.42 -7.24
CA PHE A 141 -5.28 2.87 -7.83
C PHE A 141 -5.14 4.38 -7.69
N ASP A 142 -3.94 4.84 -7.31
CA ASP A 142 -3.60 6.25 -7.17
C ASP A 142 -4.53 7.01 -6.23
N VAL A 143 -4.67 6.47 -5.02
CA VAL A 143 -5.58 7.02 -4.00
C VAL A 143 -4.85 7.96 -3.06
N ASN A 144 -4.19 8.97 -3.57
CA ASN A 144 -3.43 9.88 -2.73
C ASN A 144 -4.32 10.80 -1.92
N THR A 145 -5.09 11.63 -2.60
CA THR A 145 -6.03 12.53 -1.98
C THR A 145 -7.18 12.81 -2.93
N PRO A 146 -8.39 13.05 -2.43
CA PRO A 146 -9.49 13.47 -3.29
C PRO A 146 -9.19 14.76 -4.06
N ALA A 147 -8.50 15.71 -3.44
CA ALA A 147 -8.15 16.97 -4.08
C ALA A 147 -7.25 16.75 -5.30
N LYS A 148 -6.33 15.79 -5.21
CA LYS A 148 -5.44 15.47 -6.30
C LYS A 148 -6.19 14.84 -7.47
N LEU A 149 -7.23 14.08 -7.18
CA LEU A 149 -8.06 13.47 -8.21
C LEU A 149 -8.91 14.51 -8.93
N GLU A 150 -9.24 15.59 -8.27
CA GLU A 150 -10.00 16.69 -8.86
C GLU A 150 -9.13 17.59 -9.75
N GLY A 151 -7.85 17.65 -9.46
CA GLY A 151 -6.89 18.43 -10.21
C GLY A 151 -6.43 17.71 -11.42
#